data_670e8887783f83d7f1e55f6811073316
#
_entry.id   670e8887783f83d7f1e55f6811073316
#
_cell.length_a   1.000
_cell.length_b   1.000
_cell.length_c   1.000
_cell.angle_alpha   90.00
_cell.angle_beta   90.00
_cell.angle_gamma   90.00
#
_symmetry.space_group_name_H-M   'P 1'
#
loop_
_entity.id
_entity.type
_entity.pdbx_description
1 polymer ?
#
loop_
_entity_poly.entity_id
_entity_poly.type
_entity_poly.pdbx_seq_one_letter_code
_entity_poly.pdbx_strand_id
1 'polypeptide(L)'
;MSIFFSNPPWWGGKESRKGWFKRKRWRRGIRAGSRWPFTSLNKSRPDKRHIKDYTPYPYFLGYATTYAQRKIGKNHVFFRDSIGLSESYKSYFNFLDTIKNKIEYFLLESATPSWEHDYKLIKEIKGKYPHFKIIIAGSIGSVPEKLQHCKEIHAILKGEYEKNTLKVLNGEKGIIDYDLLTLDEMNQSPTPYFDDLHFDKYFDWNPVPMSKYFPQAHIWGSRGCPFKCIFCVWPASMTGNDPDGDKKRTVRQYTKEYMKNFIGTLIEKYKYQTIFFDDDTFNIGNKHTVDMCEIMNEFKIPWFAMCRADSIRKETWKIMHDSGCQGVKIGVESGNQYVVDKIVNKHLDLNYTKEIVQYIKSLGMSVHGTFTYGLPGETKANMLETKKYISEVKFTTVQESGTAEIEGAPLYNLNKKDLSVYPAAKIDSEYTRHADGSKKWMDLVESLQNK
;
A
#
# COMPACT_ATOMS: atom_id res chain seq x y z
N MET A 1 -15.67 -27.35 0.90
CA MET A 1 -14.40 -26.57 0.94
C MET A 1 -14.79 -25.10 1.11
N SER A 2 -14.35 -24.46 2.17
CA SER A 2 -14.71 -23.07 2.46
C SER A 2 -13.52 -22.30 3.00
N ILE A 3 -13.43 -21.01 2.66
CA ILE A 3 -12.29 -20.16 2.98
C ILE A 3 -12.73 -18.86 3.65
N PHE A 4 -11.93 -18.38 4.59
CA PHE A 4 -12.05 -17.09 5.20
C PHE A 4 -10.85 -16.20 4.86
N PHE A 5 -11.13 -15.04 4.26
CA PHE A 5 -10.15 -14.01 3.95
C PHE A 5 -10.12 -12.99 5.09
N SER A 6 -8.99 -12.83 5.73
CA SER A 6 -8.84 -12.03 6.94
C SER A 6 -7.78 -10.94 6.81
N ASN A 7 -8.21 -9.69 7.04
CA ASN A 7 -7.35 -8.60 7.47
C ASN A 7 -7.57 -8.40 8.98
N PRO A 8 -6.79 -9.09 9.85
CA PRO A 8 -7.10 -9.18 11.26
C PRO A 8 -6.85 -7.86 12.01
N PRO A 9 -7.36 -7.73 13.25
CA PRO A 9 -7.07 -6.59 14.09
C PRO A 9 -5.57 -6.43 14.33
N TRP A 10 -5.14 -5.19 14.45
CA TRP A 10 -3.80 -4.89 14.89
C TRP A 10 -3.78 -3.73 15.88
N TRP A 11 -3.55 -4.06 17.13
CA TRP A 11 -3.55 -3.10 18.23
C TRP A 11 -2.23 -3.18 18.98
N GLY A 12 -1.55 -2.04 19.11
CA GLY A 12 -0.36 -1.90 19.94
C GLY A 12 -0.67 -1.20 21.27
N GLY A 13 -0.16 -1.72 22.37
CA GLY A 13 -0.23 -1.08 23.67
C GLY A 13 0.94 -0.12 23.88
N LYS A 14 0.68 1.12 24.34
CA LYS A 14 1.70 2.01 24.92
C LYS A 14 1.45 2.17 26.40
N GLU A 15 2.49 1.98 27.20
CA GLU A 15 2.50 2.42 28.59
C GLU A 15 2.74 3.93 28.64
N SER A 16 1.80 4.67 29.19
CA SER A 16 1.99 6.08 29.51
C SER A 16 2.82 6.16 30.81
N ARG A 17 4.03 6.71 30.73
CA ARG A 17 4.92 6.89 31.89
C ARG A 17 4.61 8.12 32.74
N LYS A 18 3.51 8.81 32.52
CA LYS A 18 3.14 9.98 33.33
C LYS A 18 1.99 9.66 34.27
N GLY A 19 2.28 9.65 35.55
CA GLY A 19 1.32 9.64 36.65
C GLY A 19 1.14 8.28 37.32
N TRP A 20 0.62 8.29 38.54
CA TRP A 20 0.40 7.16 39.43
C TRP A 20 -0.52 6.08 38.88
N PHE A 21 -1.24 6.37 37.78
CA PHE A 21 -2.07 5.41 37.07
C PHE A 21 -1.45 5.08 35.72
N LYS A 22 -0.76 3.94 35.63
CA LYS A 22 -0.33 3.33 34.37
C LYS A 22 -1.56 2.92 33.57
N ARG A 23 -2.10 3.78 32.72
CA ARG A 23 -3.16 3.42 31.80
C ARG A 23 -2.52 2.87 30.51
N LYS A 24 -2.72 1.57 30.25
CA LYS A 24 -2.43 0.99 28.93
C LYS A 24 -3.36 1.64 27.91
N ARG A 25 -2.82 2.45 27.03
CA ARG A 25 -3.57 2.99 25.88
C ARG A 25 -3.31 2.10 24.67
N TRP A 26 -4.34 1.40 24.24
CA TRP A 26 -4.32 0.65 23.00
C TRP A 26 -4.49 1.60 21.82
N ARG A 27 -3.68 1.45 20.79
CA ARG A 27 -3.80 2.18 19.53
C ARG A 27 -3.94 1.19 18.40
N ARG A 28 -4.87 1.42 17.52
CA ARG A 28 -5.00 0.70 16.27
C ARG A 28 -3.81 1.03 15.38
N GLY A 29 -3.16 0.00 14.83
CA GLY A 29 -2.21 0.13 13.75
C GLY A 29 -2.91 0.20 12.41
N ILE A 30 -2.27 0.80 11.42
CA ILE A 30 -2.65 0.66 10.03
C ILE A 30 -1.91 -0.55 9.51
N ARG A 31 -2.69 -1.55 9.09
CA ARG A 31 -2.15 -2.73 8.45
C ARG A 31 -2.04 -2.42 6.98
N ALA A 32 -0.87 -2.58 6.44
CA ALA A 32 -0.63 -2.36 5.04
C ALA A 32 -0.90 -3.61 4.23
N GLY A 33 -2.12 -4.04 4.23
CA GLY A 33 -2.55 -5.16 3.41
C GLY A 33 -2.64 -4.85 1.94
N SER A 34 -2.54 -3.62 1.55
CA SER A 34 -2.75 -3.25 0.17
C SER A 34 -1.51 -2.64 -0.46
N ARG A 35 -0.88 -1.66 0.13
CA ARG A 35 0.13 -0.89 -0.57
C ARG A 35 1.34 -0.50 0.24
N TRP A 36 1.13 -0.18 1.48
CA TRP A 36 2.19 0.29 2.34
C TRP A 36 2.58 -0.81 3.31
N PRO A 37 3.82 -1.30 3.25
CA PRO A 37 4.31 -2.26 4.24
C PRO A 37 4.55 -1.61 5.61
N PHE A 38 4.19 -0.34 5.77
CA PHE A 38 4.35 0.39 7.01
C PHE A 38 3.08 0.40 7.83
N THR A 39 3.22 -0.19 8.92
CA THR A 39 2.34 0.00 10.02
C THR A 39 2.82 1.20 10.80
N SER A 40 2.39 2.37 10.48
CA SER A 40 2.59 3.45 11.40
C SER A 40 1.58 3.29 12.54
N LEU A 41 2.05 2.72 13.63
CA LEU A 41 1.52 3.12 14.93
C LEU A 41 1.84 4.61 15.01
N ASN A 42 0.88 5.46 14.67
CA ASN A 42 1.15 6.88 14.54
C ASN A 42 1.61 7.42 15.90
N LYS A 43 2.92 7.56 16.05
CA LYS A 43 3.56 8.03 17.28
C LYS A 43 3.55 9.54 17.38
N SER A 44 3.33 10.24 16.30
CA SER A 44 3.87 11.56 16.11
C SER A 44 2.91 12.70 16.35
N ARG A 45 1.62 12.46 16.55
CA ARG A 45 0.73 13.59 16.79
C ARG A 45 0.00 13.49 18.13
N PRO A 46 0.05 14.55 18.95
CA PRO A 46 -0.61 14.59 20.25
C PRO A 46 -2.11 14.76 20.16
N ASP A 47 -2.66 15.16 19.03
CA ASP A 47 -4.06 15.39 18.87
C ASP A 47 -4.81 14.09 18.47
N LYS A 48 -6.00 13.93 19.00
CA LYS A 48 -6.76 12.68 19.02
C LYS A 48 -7.34 12.23 17.65
N ARG A 49 -7.09 13.00 16.59
CA ARG A 49 -7.74 12.81 15.27
C ARG A 49 -7.07 11.76 14.40
N HIS A 50 -5.89 11.27 14.75
CA HIS A 50 -4.93 10.62 13.86
C HIS A 50 -5.12 9.13 13.58
N ILE A 51 -5.93 8.42 14.34
CA ILE A 51 -6.26 7.02 14.00
C ILE A 51 -7.17 6.95 12.78
N LYS A 52 -7.74 8.10 12.39
CA LYS A 52 -8.69 8.22 11.29
C LYS A 52 -8.11 8.83 10.02
N ASP A 53 -6.81 9.16 9.99
CA ASP A 53 -6.22 9.93 8.89
C ASP A 53 -5.97 9.10 7.64
N TYR A 54 -5.88 7.81 7.79
CA TYR A 54 -5.69 6.86 6.68
C TYR A 54 -6.16 5.47 7.07
N THR A 55 -7.09 4.93 6.30
CA THR A 55 -7.50 3.52 6.39
C THR A 55 -7.61 2.98 4.96
N PRO A 56 -6.58 2.28 4.48
CA PRO A 56 -6.59 1.73 3.14
C PRO A 56 -7.58 0.57 3.02
N TYR A 57 -8.14 0.42 1.83
CA TYR A 57 -8.89 -0.76 1.46
C TYR A 57 -7.92 -1.92 1.19
N PRO A 58 -8.18 -3.16 1.65
CA PRO A 58 -7.31 -4.31 1.42
C PRO A 58 -7.52 -4.91 0.02
N TYR A 59 -6.90 -4.33 -1.01
CA TYR A 59 -7.15 -4.61 -2.42
C TYR A 59 -7.03 -6.08 -2.82
N PHE A 60 -5.86 -6.69 -2.59
CA PHE A 60 -5.63 -8.07 -3.03
C PHE A 60 -6.56 -9.04 -2.31
N LEU A 61 -6.81 -8.77 -1.04
CA LEU A 61 -7.76 -9.57 -0.27
C LEU A 61 -9.19 -9.44 -0.84
N GLY A 62 -9.59 -8.22 -1.20
CA GLY A 62 -10.89 -7.95 -1.80
C GLY A 62 -11.05 -8.59 -3.17
N TYR A 63 -10.05 -8.47 -4.04
CA TYR A 63 -10.05 -9.12 -5.35
C TYR A 63 -10.07 -10.65 -5.24
N ALA A 64 -9.22 -11.22 -4.40
CA ALA A 64 -9.18 -12.67 -4.19
C ALA A 64 -10.48 -13.22 -3.61
N THR A 65 -11.15 -12.46 -2.74
CA THR A 65 -12.45 -12.83 -2.17
C THR A 65 -13.50 -13.02 -3.26
N THR A 66 -13.71 -12.03 -4.11
CA THR A 66 -14.71 -12.13 -5.19
C THR A 66 -14.32 -13.13 -6.26
N TYR A 67 -13.03 -13.27 -6.54
CA TYR A 67 -12.52 -14.29 -7.44
C TYR A 67 -12.81 -15.70 -6.92
N ALA A 68 -12.58 -15.95 -5.64
CA ALA A 68 -12.94 -17.22 -5.00
C ALA A 68 -14.46 -17.42 -4.98
N GLN A 69 -15.26 -16.39 -4.66
CA GLN A 69 -16.72 -16.47 -4.71
C GLN A 69 -17.26 -16.90 -6.07
N ARG A 70 -16.66 -16.40 -7.15
CA ARG A 70 -17.03 -16.81 -8.53
C ARG A 70 -16.69 -18.27 -8.81
N LYS A 71 -15.63 -18.81 -8.21
CA LYS A 71 -15.12 -20.16 -8.49
C LYS A 71 -15.74 -21.25 -7.63
N ILE A 72 -15.96 -20.98 -6.34
CA ILE A 72 -16.44 -21.98 -5.39
C ILE A 72 -17.80 -21.63 -4.75
N GLY A 73 -18.41 -20.51 -5.15
CA GLY A 73 -19.71 -20.04 -4.64
C GLY A 73 -19.62 -19.13 -3.42
N LYS A 74 -20.49 -18.14 -3.36
CA LYS A 74 -20.52 -17.11 -2.30
C LYS A 74 -20.66 -17.69 -0.89
N ASN A 75 -21.44 -18.75 -0.71
CA ASN A 75 -21.71 -19.35 0.60
C ASN A 75 -20.48 -20.06 1.22
N HIS A 76 -19.43 -20.27 0.43
CA HIS A 76 -18.18 -20.91 0.83
C HIS A 76 -17.05 -19.93 1.09
N VAL A 77 -17.29 -18.62 0.93
CA VAL A 77 -16.27 -17.58 1.05
C VAL A 77 -16.69 -16.54 2.05
N PHE A 78 -15.90 -16.35 3.07
CA PHE A 78 -16.09 -15.37 4.13
C PHE A 78 -14.99 -14.30 4.04
N PHE A 79 -15.33 -13.07 4.38
CA PHE A 79 -14.40 -11.95 4.39
C PHE A 79 -14.54 -11.13 5.66
N ARG A 80 -13.45 -10.61 6.19
CA ARG A 80 -13.49 -9.61 7.26
C ARG A 80 -12.28 -8.71 7.26
N ASP A 81 -12.55 -7.41 7.23
CA ASP A 81 -11.53 -6.37 7.44
C ASP A 81 -11.70 -5.75 8.83
N SER A 82 -11.00 -6.30 9.81
CA SER A 82 -11.04 -5.84 11.20
C SER A 82 -10.37 -4.46 11.39
N ILE A 83 -9.51 -4.05 10.47
CA ILE A 83 -8.90 -2.71 10.50
C ILE A 83 -9.95 -1.66 10.12
N GLY A 84 -10.65 -1.86 9.02
CA GLY A 84 -11.77 -1.00 8.61
C GLY A 84 -12.85 -0.92 9.68
N LEU A 85 -13.20 -2.05 10.28
CA LEU A 85 -14.18 -2.13 11.37
C LEU A 85 -13.69 -1.55 12.70
N SER A 86 -12.41 -1.22 12.85
CA SER A 86 -11.81 -0.85 14.14
C SER A 86 -12.04 -1.90 15.22
N GLU A 87 -11.99 -3.16 14.84
CA GLU A 87 -12.39 -4.30 15.66
C GLU A 87 -11.36 -4.65 16.73
N SER A 88 -11.83 -5.05 17.91
CA SER A 88 -10.96 -5.61 18.96
C SER A 88 -10.68 -7.08 18.71
N TYR A 89 -9.60 -7.61 19.30
CA TYR A 89 -9.33 -9.07 19.25
C TYR A 89 -10.49 -9.89 19.81
N LYS A 90 -11.11 -9.44 20.89
CA LYS A 90 -12.28 -10.12 21.48
C LYS A 90 -13.43 -10.22 20.47
N SER A 91 -13.78 -9.12 19.79
CA SER A 91 -14.83 -9.10 18.77
C SER A 91 -14.45 -9.99 17.59
N TYR A 92 -13.21 -9.94 17.16
CA TYR A 92 -12.69 -10.77 16.08
C TYR A 92 -12.81 -12.28 16.40
N PHE A 93 -12.39 -12.71 17.58
CA PHE A 93 -12.55 -14.11 18.01
C PHE A 93 -14.01 -14.52 18.18
N ASN A 94 -14.87 -13.63 18.68
CA ASN A 94 -16.31 -13.88 18.70
C ASN A 94 -16.87 -14.13 17.30
N PHE A 95 -16.43 -13.35 16.32
CA PHE A 95 -16.81 -13.58 14.92
C PHE A 95 -16.28 -14.93 14.42
N LEU A 96 -15.01 -15.28 14.67
CA LEU A 96 -14.46 -16.59 14.29
C LEU A 96 -15.27 -17.74 14.91
N ASP A 97 -15.72 -17.61 16.15
CA ASP A 97 -16.59 -18.60 16.79
C ASP A 97 -17.91 -18.83 16.04
N THR A 98 -18.43 -17.83 15.32
CA THR A 98 -19.67 -17.98 14.52
C THR A 98 -19.46 -18.73 13.21
N ILE A 99 -18.23 -18.77 12.70
CA ILE A 99 -17.90 -19.37 11.40
C ILE A 99 -16.97 -20.60 11.50
N LYS A 100 -16.44 -20.91 12.69
CA LYS A 100 -15.42 -21.96 12.88
C LYS A 100 -15.75 -23.32 12.28
N ASN A 101 -17.03 -23.70 12.32
CA ASN A 101 -17.47 -24.99 11.77
C ASN A 101 -17.83 -24.91 10.27
N LYS A 102 -17.75 -23.72 9.67
CA LYS A 102 -18.10 -23.48 8.29
C LYS A 102 -16.88 -23.32 7.40
N ILE A 103 -15.70 -23.07 7.98
CA ILE A 103 -14.48 -22.80 7.24
C ILE A 103 -13.43 -23.90 7.48
N GLU A 104 -12.66 -24.18 6.47
CA GLU A 104 -11.52 -25.09 6.49
C GLU A 104 -10.20 -24.33 6.31
N TYR A 105 -10.21 -23.36 5.39
CA TYR A 105 -9.05 -22.55 5.06
C TYR A 105 -9.17 -21.14 5.64
N PHE A 106 -8.07 -20.67 6.19
CA PHE A 106 -7.96 -19.35 6.80
C PHE A 106 -6.80 -18.59 6.14
N LEU A 107 -7.11 -17.64 5.26
CA LEU A 107 -6.11 -16.80 4.61
C LEU A 107 -5.94 -15.50 5.41
N LEU A 108 -4.71 -15.27 5.85
CA LEU A 108 -4.30 -14.05 6.55
C LEU A 108 -3.36 -13.25 5.67
N GLU A 109 -3.72 -12.00 5.40
CA GLU A 109 -2.83 -11.05 4.76
C GLU A 109 -1.87 -10.45 5.77
N SER A 110 -0.56 -10.56 5.52
CA SER A 110 0.48 -10.07 6.41
C SER A 110 1.57 -9.34 5.65
N ALA A 111 2.20 -8.41 6.34
CA ALA A 111 3.35 -7.67 5.83
C ALA A 111 4.55 -7.91 6.76
N THR A 112 5.75 -7.74 6.22
CA THR A 112 6.99 -7.92 6.97
C THR A 112 7.00 -7.19 8.33
N PRO A 113 6.59 -5.90 8.42
CA PRO A 113 6.58 -5.19 9.69
C PRO A 113 5.56 -5.68 10.71
N SER A 114 4.50 -6.39 10.26
CA SER A 114 3.48 -6.93 11.16
C SER A 114 3.68 -8.42 11.50
N TRP A 115 4.63 -9.08 10.84
CA TRP A 115 4.76 -10.52 10.87
C TRP A 115 4.89 -11.14 12.27
N GLU A 116 5.75 -10.61 13.11
CA GLU A 116 5.90 -11.15 14.46
C GLU A 116 4.60 -11.12 15.27
N HIS A 117 3.83 -10.06 15.07
CA HIS A 117 2.52 -9.91 15.70
C HIS A 117 1.51 -10.89 15.11
N ASP A 118 1.51 -11.03 13.79
CA ASP A 118 0.62 -11.94 13.07
C ASP A 118 0.90 -13.39 13.40
N TYR A 119 2.15 -13.75 13.54
CA TYR A 119 2.52 -15.10 13.93
C TYR A 119 2.06 -15.47 15.36
N LYS A 120 2.07 -14.51 16.30
CA LYS A 120 1.48 -14.70 17.62
C LYS A 120 -0.03 -14.96 17.53
N LEU A 121 -0.72 -14.17 16.71
CA LEU A 121 -2.15 -14.34 16.45
C LEU A 121 -2.45 -15.70 15.80
N ILE A 122 -1.64 -16.13 14.83
CA ILE A 122 -1.78 -17.42 14.16
C ILE A 122 -1.68 -18.58 15.18
N LYS A 123 -0.71 -18.52 16.10
CA LYS A 123 -0.60 -19.55 17.16
C LYS A 123 -1.83 -19.59 18.05
N GLU A 124 -2.37 -18.43 18.41
CA GLU A 124 -3.60 -18.36 19.19
C GLU A 124 -4.80 -18.94 18.43
N ILE A 125 -4.92 -18.59 17.14
CA ILE A 125 -5.96 -19.13 16.23
C ILE A 125 -5.82 -20.65 16.13
N LYS A 126 -4.62 -21.18 15.90
CA LYS A 126 -4.39 -22.62 15.77
C LYS A 126 -4.63 -23.36 17.11
N GLY A 127 -4.30 -22.73 18.24
CA GLY A 127 -4.61 -23.29 19.56
C GLY A 127 -6.13 -23.40 19.79
N LYS A 128 -6.91 -22.45 19.34
CA LYS A 128 -8.37 -22.41 19.50
C LYS A 128 -9.13 -23.18 18.41
N TYR A 129 -8.60 -23.18 17.19
CA TYR A 129 -9.20 -23.81 15.99
C TYR A 129 -8.17 -24.66 15.25
N PRO A 130 -7.78 -25.83 15.80
CA PRO A 130 -6.68 -26.66 15.26
C PRO A 130 -6.92 -27.17 13.84
N HIS A 131 -8.17 -27.27 13.40
CA HIS A 131 -8.54 -27.74 12.07
C HIS A 131 -8.31 -26.69 10.95
N PHE A 132 -8.14 -25.40 11.27
CA PHE A 132 -7.91 -24.39 10.25
C PHE A 132 -6.58 -24.63 9.52
N LYS A 133 -6.63 -24.65 8.21
CA LYS A 133 -5.48 -24.62 7.31
C LYS A 133 -5.09 -23.18 7.05
N ILE A 134 -4.00 -22.74 7.68
CA ILE A 134 -3.55 -21.34 7.62
C ILE A 134 -2.82 -21.06 6.31
N ILE A 135 -3.27 -20.07 5.56
CA ILE A 135 -2.65 -19.56 4.35
C ILE A 135 -2.11 -18.17 4.65
N ILE A 136 -0.86 -17.92 4.32
CA ILE A 136 -0.23 -16.59 4.44
C ILE A 136 -0.11 -15.97 3.07
N ALA A 137 -0.59 -14.73 2.95
CA ALA A 137 -0.46 -13.89 1.77
C ALA A 137 0.11 -12.51 2.16
N GLY A 138 0.39 -11.67 1.18
CA GLY A 138 0.95 -10.34 1.39
C GLY A 138 2.45 -10.25 1.14
N SER A 139 3.04 -9.10 1.44
CA SER A 139 4.45 -8.86 1.15
C SER A 139 5.39 -9.83 1.87
N ILE A 140 5.01 -10.35 3.02
CA ILE A 140 5.79 -11.37 3.74
C ILE A 140 5.92 -12.67 2.94
N GLY A 141 4.97 -12.99 2.06
CA GLY A 141 5.02 -14.16 1.19
C GLY A 141 6.18 -14.14 0.20
N SER A 142 6.74 -12.96 -0.10
CA SER A 142 7.92 -12.84 -0.98
C SER A 142 9.23 -13.28 -0.32
N VAL A 143 9.23 -13.50 0.99
CA VAL A 143 10.38 -13.97 1.79
C VAL A 143 10.03 -15.25 2.57
N PRO A 144 9.66 -16.33 1.86
CA PRO A 144 9.11 -17.54 2.48
C PRO A 144 10.11 -18.23 3.42
N GLU A 145 11.41 -18.00 3.29
CA GLU A 145 12.44 -18.50 4.18
C GLU A 145 12.25 -18.05 5.63
N LYS A 146 11.65 -16.89 5.87
CA LYS A 146 11.29 -16.43 7.21
C LYS A 146 10.13 -17.20 7.83
N LEU A 147 9.34 -17.87 7.02
CA LEU A 147 8.11 -18.55 7.42
C LEU A 147 8.28 -20.06 7.54
N GLN A 148 9.36 -20.63 7.02
CA GLN A 148 9.58 -22.08 6.95
C GLN A 148 9.57 -22.79 8.32
N HIS A 149 9.94 -22.09 9.40
CA HIS A 149 9.94 -22.64 10.76
C HIS A 149 8.55 -22.60 11.42
N CYS A 150 7.55 -21.99 10.78
CA CYS A 150 6.21 -21.81 11.33
C CYS A 150 5.35 -23.02 10.98
N LYS A 151 5.31 -24.01 11.88
CA LYS A 151 4.60 -25.29 11.67
C LYS A 151 3.08 -25.14 11.49
N GLU A 152 2.53 -24.04 11.94
CA GLU A 152 1.09 -23.73 11.85
C GLU A 152 0.63 -23.38 10.44
N ILE A 153 1.57 -23.04 9.54
CA ILE A 153 1.27 -22.57 8.19
C ILE A 153 1.08 -23.76 7.26
N HIS A 154 -0.02 -23.77 6.54
CA HIS A 154 -0.35 -24.75 5.51
C HIS A 154 0.21 -24.36 4.14
N ALA A 155 0.07 -23.09 3.77
CA ALA A 155 0.57 -22.55 2.51
C ALA A 155 1.02 -21.08 2.62
N ILE A 156 1.98 -20.70 1.79
CA ILE A 156 2.52 -19.35 1.66
C ILE A 156 2.34 -18.93 0.21
N LEU A 157 1.59 -17.85 -0.04
CA LEU A 157 1.35 -17.35 -1.38
C LEU A 157 2.36 -16.25 -1.72
N LYS A 158 3.06 -16.42 -2.84
CA LYS A 158 3.89 -15.36 -3.43
C LYS A 158 3.07 -14.58 -4.47
N GLY A 159 3.12 -13.27 -4.40
CA GLY A 159 2.44 -12.40 -5.37
C GLY A 159 0.94 -12.24 -5.15
N GLU A 160 0.20 -12.17 -6.24
CA GLU A 160 -1.26 -12.01 -6.24
C GLU A 160 -1.99 -13.22 -5.67
N TYR A 161 -3.13 -13.00 -5.06
CA TYR A 161 -3.79 -14.06 -4.26
C TYR A 161 -4.81 -14.87 -5.03
N GLU A 162 -5.36 -14.37 -6.14
CA GLU A 162 -6.51 -14.94 -6.81
C GLU A 162 -6.27 -16.38 -7.24
N LYS A 163 -5.35 -16.61 -8.17
CA LYS A 163 -5.04 -17.95 -8.71
C LYS A 163 -4.37 -18.82 -7.66
N ASN A 164 -3.46 -18.24 -6.89
CA ASN A 164 -2.71 -18.96 -5.87
C ASN A 164 -3.62 -19.50 -4.75
N THR A 165 -4.63 -18.74 -4.35
CA THR A 165 -5.64 -19.25 -3.41
C THR A 165 -6.35 -20.47 -3.96
N LEU A 166 -6.75 -20.46 -5.23
CA LEU A 166 -7.43 -21.61 -5.83
C LEU A 166 -6.53 -22.86 -5.92
N LYS A 167 -5.23 -22.70 -6.16
CA LYS A 167 -4.28 -23.82 -6.12
C LYS A 167 -4.30 -24.50 -4.76
N VAL A 168 -4.25 -23.70 -3.68
CA VAL A 168 -4.33 -24.25 -2.32
C VAL A 168 -5.67 -24.93 -2.04
N LEU A 169 -6.77 -24.32 -2.48
CA LEU A 169 -8.08 -24.96 -2.35
C LEU A 169 -8.17 -26.29 -3.13
N ASN A 170 -7.44 -26.43 -4.24
CA ASN A 170 -7.34 -27.65 -5.02
C ASN A 170 -6.32 -28.68 -4.48
N GLY A 171 -5.73 -28.41 -3.30
CA GLY A 171 -4.88 -29.36 -2.59
C GLY A 171 -3.38 -29.05 -2.59
N GLU A 172 -2.93 -27.97 -3.25
CA GLU A 172 -1.55 -27.55 -3.15
C GLU A 172 -1.23 -27.02 -1.74
N LYS A 173 0.02 -27.19 -1.31
CA LYS A 173 0.51 -26.78 0.02
C LYS A 173 1.97 -26.33 -0.05
N GLY A 174 2.43 -25.71 1.04
CA GLY A 174 3.79 -25.17 1.11
C GLY A 174 3.92 -23.83 0.39
N ILE A 175 5.01 -23.60 -0.30
CA ILE A 175 5.26 -22.33 -1.00
C ILE A 175 4.60 -22.41 -2.38
N ILE A 176 3.63 -21.55 -2.63
CA ILE A 176 2.95 -21.38 -3.92
C ILE A 176 3.60 -20.20 -4.62
N ASP A 177 4.25 -20.49 -5.74
CA ASP A 177 5.01 -19.48 -6.49
C ASP A 177 4.10 -18.53 -7.27
N TYR A 178 4.67 -17.44 -7.77
CA TYR A 178 3.94 -16.39 -8.50
C TYR A 178 3.13 -16.96 -9.67
N ASP A 179 1.86 -16.65 -9.68
CA ASP A 179 0.94 -16.92 -10.79
C ASP A 179 -0.03 -15.75 -10.94
N LEU A 180 0.38 -14.76 -11.69
CA LEU A 180 -0.35 -13.52 -11.87
C LEU A 180 -1.52 -13.72 -12.82
N LEU A 181 -2.59 -12.96 -12.64
CA LEU A 181 -3.62 -12.83 -13.67
C LEU A 181 -3.00 -12.22 -14.93
N THR A 182 -3.28 -12.80 -16.08
CA THR A 182 -3.02 -12.13 -17.36
C THR A 182 -3.87 -10.87 -17.48
N LEU A 183 -3.57 -10.02 -18.46
CA LEU A 183 -4.38 -8.82 -18.71
C LEU A 183 -5.85 -9.17 -19.00
N ASP A 184 -6.09 -10.22 -19.79
CA ASP A 184 -7.44 -10.69 -20.11
C ASP A 184 -8.15 -11.26 -18.88
N GLU A 185 -7.48 -12.13 -18.12
CA GLU A 185 -8.02 -12.68 -16.88
C GLU A 185 -8.37 -11.57 -15.87
N MET A 186 -7.53 -10.53 -15.77
CA MET A 186 -7.73 -9.40 -14.88
C MET A 186 -9.00 -8.62 -15.29
N ASN A 187 -9.18 -8.34 -16.58
CA ASN A 187 -10.34 -7.61 -17.09
C ASN A 187 -11.64 -8.44 -17.14
N GLN A 188 -11.54 -9.76 -17.08
CA GLN A 188 -12.68 -10.66 -16.94
C GLN A 188 -12.99 -11.02 -15.48
N SER A 189 -12.14 -10.65 -14.54
CA SER A 189 -12.33 -10.94 -13.13
C SER A 189 -13.47 -10.12 -12.52
N PRO A 190 -14.13 -10.62 -11.47
CA PRO A 190 -15.07 -9.81 -10.71
C PRO A 190 -14.38 -8.56 -10.13
N THR A 191 -15.16 -7.53 -9.90
CA THR A 191 -14.71 -6.37 -9.11
C THR A 191 -14.41 -6.78 -7.66
N PRO A 192 -13.54 -6.07 -6.94
CA PRO A 192 -13.19 -6.44 -5.57
C PRO A 192 -14.40 -6.40 -4.62
N TYR A 193 -14.26 -7.05 -3.49
CA TYR A 193 -15.32 -7.19 -2.49
C TYR A 193 -15.61 -5.88 -1.77
N PHE A 194 -16.84 -5.41 -1.89
CA PHE A 194 -17.34 -4.23 -1.17
C PHE A 194 -18.64 -4.51 -0.37
N ASP A 195 -19.23 -5.70 -0.54
CA ASP A 195 -20.40 -6.08 0.25
C ASP A 195 -20.03 -6.09 1.75
N ASP A 196 -20.95 -5.68 2.61
CA ASP A 196 -20.78 -5.59 4.07
C ASP A 196 -19.64 -4.68 4.56
N LEU A 197 -19.01 -3.91 3.68
CA LEU A 197 -18.02 -2.92 4.08
C LEU A 197 -18.70 -1.59 4.41
N HIS A 198 -18.22 -0.98 5.47
CA HIS A 198 -18.65 0.36 5.86
C HIS A 198 -17.87 1.39 5.04
N PHE A 199 -18.50 1.93 3.99
CA PHE A 199 -17.90 2.89 3.08
C PHE A 199 -17.31 4.13 3.78
N ASP A 200 -17.84 4.47 4.97
CA ASP A 200 -17.35 5.57 5.82
C ASP A 200 -16.06 5.24 6.58
N LYS A 201 -15.48 4.05 6.43
CA LYS A 201 -14.27 3.62 7.14
C LYS A 201 -13.00 3.75 6.34
N TYR A 202 -13.08 3.83 5.01
CA TYR A 202 -11.93 3.92 4.13
C TYR A 202 -11.73 5.35 3.67
N PHE A 203 -10.55 5.92 3.93
CA PHE A 203 -10.24 7.28 3.53
C PHE A 203 -8.75 7.58 3.66
N ASP A 204 -8.34 8.63 2.96
CA ASP A 204 -7.01 9.25 3.07
C ASP A 204 -7.16 10.77 3.13
N TRP A 205 -6.62 11.39 4.17
CA TRP A 205 -6.68 12.84 4.36
C TRP A 205 -5.78 13.62 3.40
N ASN A 206 -4.74 13.00 2.88
CA ASN A 206 -3.84 13.64 1.95
C ASN A 206 -4.32 13.38 0.49
N PRO A 207 -4.19 14.33 -0.41
CA PRO A 207 -3.55 15.65 -0.37
C PRO A 207 -4.42 16.79 0.17
N VAL A 208 -5.70 16.58 0.38
CA VAL A 208 -6.66 17.61 0.78
C VAL A 208 -7.38 17.19 2.05
N PRO A 209 -7.76 18.10 2.94
CA PRO A 209 -8.69 17.79 4.02
C PRO A 209 -9.96 17.13 3.46
N MET A 210 -10.18 15.87 3.79
CA MET A 210 -11.17 15.01 3.11
C MET A 210 -12.60 15.17 3.64
N SER A 211 -12.83 16.07 4.60
CA SER A 211 -14.13 16.22 5.25
C SER A 211 -15.31 16.47 4.30
N LYS A 212 -15.05 17.12 3.16
CA LYS A 212 -16.07 17.42 2.15
C LYS A 212 -16.16 16.38 1.00
N TYR A 213 -15.22 15.44 0.95
CA TYR A 213 -15.12 14.43 -0.12
C TYR A 213 -15.29 13.00 0.40
N PHE A 214 -15.87 12.86 1.53
CA PHE A 214 -16.11 11.60 2.18
C PHE A 214 -17.57 11.16 1.92
N PRO A 215 -17.87 9.87 1.69
CA PRO A 215 -16.99 8.69 1.69
C PRO A 215 -16.20 8.47 0.40
N GLN A 216 -15.02 7.88 0.54
CA GLN A 216 -14.05 7.70 -0.52
C GLN A 216 -13.80 6.22 -0.81
N ALA A 217 -13.94 5.81 -2.07
CA ALA A 217 -13.50 4.49 -2.52
C ALA A 217 -12.03 4.54 -2.94
N HIS A 218 -11.21 3.68 -2.35
CA HIS A 218 -9.85 3.42 -2.82
C HIS A 218 -9.89 2.31 -3.85
N ILE A 219 -9.39 2.57 -5.03
CA ILE A 219 -9.40 1.62 -6.15
C ILE A 219 -8.07 1.64 -6.92
N TRP A 220 -7.88 0.65 -7.74
CA TRP A 220 -6.78 0.59 -8.69
C TRP A 220 -7.29 0.60 -10.13
N GLY A 221 -6.72 1.47 -10.97
CA GLY A 221 -6.87 1.46 -12.41
C GLY A 221 -5.85 0.55 -13.11
N SER A 222 -4.80 0.12 -12.37
CA SER A 222 -3.73 -0.71 -12.86
C SER A 222 -3.08 -1.54 -11.76
N ARG A 223 -2.26 -2.52 -12.13
CA ARG A 223 -1.42 -3.29 -11.21
C ARG A 223 0.02 -3.27 -11.68
N GLY A 224 0.92 -2.93 -10.76
CA GLY A 224 2.35 -2.86 -11.00
C GLY A 224 2.85 -1.47 -11.36
N CYS A 225 4.18 -1.34 -11.38
CA CYS A 225 4.88 -0.10 -11.69
C CYS A 225 6.15 -0.45 -12.47
N PRO A 226 6.47 0.25 -13.57
CA PRO A 226 7.63 -0.07 -14.40
C PRO A 226 8.96 0.36 -13.79
N PHE A 227 8.92 1.22 -12.75
CA PHE A 227 10.10 1.81 -12.12
C PHE A 227 10.68 0.89 -11.04
N LYS A 228 11.99 1.00 -10.82
CA LYS A 228 12.74 0.16 -9.89
C LYS A 228 13.33 0.98 -8.73
N CYS A 229 12.51 1.79 -8.06
CA CYS A 229 12.97 2.53 -6.89
C CYS A 229 13.49 1.59 -5.81
N ILE A 230 14.68 1.86 -5.27
CA ILE A 230 15.44 0.96 -4.39
C ILE A 230 14.68 0.49 -3.14
N PHE A 231 13.85 1.34 -2.57
CA PHE A 231 13.09 1.05 -1.34
C PHE A 231 11.72 0.44 -1.61
N CYS A 232 11.29 0.36 -2.89
CA CYS A 232 9.91 -0.01 -3.22
C CYS A 232 9.73 -1.52 -3.21
N VAL A 233 8.99 -1.99 -2.21
CA VAL A 233 8.72 -3.41 -2.00
C VAL A 233 7.56 -3.92 -2.85
N TRP A 234 6.58 -3.06 -3.10
CA TRP A 234 5.27 -3.51 -3.50
C TRP A 234 5.20 -4.12 -4.90
N PRO A 235 5.59 -3.43 -5.99
CA PRO A 235 5.59 -4.05 -7.30
C PRO A 235 6.51 -5.27 -7.37
N ALA A 236 7.62 -5.24 -6.65
CA ALA A 236 8.57 -6.34 -6.59
C ALA A 236 7.96 -7.58 -5.92
N SER A 237 7.34 -7.43 -4.76
CA SER A 237 6.79 -8.56 -3.98
C SER A 237 5.52 -9.12 -4.59
N MET A 238 4.72 -8.31 -5.28
CA MET A 238 3.41 -8.75 -5.78
C MET A 238 3.45 -9.24 -7.22
N THR A 239 4.37 -8.78 -8.04
CA THR A 239 4.45 -9.17 -9.44
C THR A 239 5.48 -10.24 -9.75
N GLY A 240 6.32 -10.63 -8.79
CA GLY A 240 7.39 -11.59 -9.00
C GLY A 240 8.49 -11.11 -9.95
N ASN A 241 8.46 -9.86 -10.34
CA ASN A 241 9.55 -9.28 -11.10
C ASN A 241 10.77 -9.15 -10.21
N ASP A 242 11.92 -9.55 -10.73
CA ASP A 242 13.19 -9.38 -10.03
C ASP A 242 13.37 -7.90 -9.65
N PRO A 243 13.32 -7.56 -8.35
CA PRO A 243 13.42 -6.17 -7.93
C PRO A 243 14.80 -5.58 -8.22
N ASP A 244 15.81 -6.44 -8.29
CA ASP A 244 17.21 -6.09 -8.37
C ASP A 244 17.78 -6.31 -9.76
N GLY A 245 17.04 -7.06 -10.61
CA GLY A 245 17.53 -7.50 -11.90
C GLY A 245 17.25 -6.52 -13.03
N ASP A 246 17.77 -6.87 -14.20
CA ASP A 246 17.61 -6.06 -15.42
C ASP A 246 16.24 -6.26 -16.09
N LYS A 247 15.46 -7.23 -15.62
CA LYS A 247 14.14 -7.50 -16.20
C LYS A 247 13.21 -6.30 -16.03
N LYS A 248 12.55 -5.94 -17.13
CA LYS A 248 11.54 -4.90 -17.14
C LYS A 248 10.33 -5.32 -16.29
N ARG A 249 9.91 -4.46 -15.37
CA ARG A 249 8.70 -4.67 -14.59
C ARG A 249 7.46 -4.46 -15.46
N THR A 250 6.44 -5.25 -15.23
CA THR A 250 5.17 -5.18 -15.98
C THR A 250 4.19 -4.24 -15.31
N VAL A 251 3.36 -3.60 -16.13
CA VAL A 251 2.16 -2.88 -15.72
C VAL A 251 0.99 -3.45 -16.50
N ARG A 252 -0.08 -3.80 -15.80
CA ARG A 252 -1.33 -4.28 -16.39
C ARG A 252 -2.43 -3.30 -16.04
N GLN A 253 -3.00 -2.67 -17.05
CA GLN A 253 -4.03 -1.65 -16.90
C GLN A 253 -5.40 -2.25 -17.15
N TYR A 254 -6.36 -1.93 -16.29
CA TYR A 254 -7.75 -2.30 -16.52
C TYR A 254 -8.30 -1.57 -17.75
N THR A 255 -9.19 -2.22 -18.48
CA THR A 255 -9.86 -1.60 -19.62
C THR A 255 -10.83 -0.51 -19.16
N LYS A 256 -11.09 0.44 -20.05
CA LYS A 256 -12.06 1.51 -19.80
C LYS A 256 -13.44 0.95 -19.43
N GLU A 257 -13.89 -0.10 -20.14
CA GLU A 257 -15.17 -0.74 -19.90
C GLU A 257 -15.24 -1.36 -18.50
N TYR A 258 -14.20 -2.12 -18.08
CA TYR A 258 -14.14 -2.70 -16.74
C TYR A 258 -14.22 -1.61 -15.67
N MET A 259 -13.41 -0.56 -15.82
CA MET A 259 -13.35 0.52 -14.83
C MET A 259 -14.64 1.34 -14.79
N LYS A 260 -15.29 1.60 -15.92
CA LYS A 260 -16.58 2.28 -15.96
C LYS A 260 -17.65 1.49 -15.19
N ASN A 261 -17.75 0.19 -15.42
CA ASN A 261 -18.68 -0.68 -14.72
C ASN A 261 -18.37 -0.75 -13.21
N PHE A 262 -17.10 -0.83 -12.86
CA PHE A 262 -16.67 -0.89 -11.46
C PHE A 262 -16.97 0.42 -10.72
N ILE A 263 -16.56 1.58 -11.26
CA ILE A 263 -16.81 2.89 -10.68
C ILE A 263 -18.29 3.18 -10.60
N GLY A 264 -19.06 2.86 -11.65
CA GLY A 264 -20.52 2.98 -11.63
C GLY A 264 -21.15 2.19 -10.50
N THR A 265 -20.70 0.95 -10.29
CA THR A 265 -21.17 0.11 -9.17
C THR A 265 -20.84 0.74 -7.81
N LEU A 266 -19.65 1.32 -7.64
CA LEU A 266 -19.26 1.99 -6.40
C LEU A 266 -20.17 3.19 -6.09
N ILE A 267 -20.52 3.97 -7.08
CA ILE A 267 -21.35 5.16 -6.93
C ILE A 267 -22.82 4.78 -6.74
N GLU A 268 -23.34 3.95 -7.61
CA GLU A 268 -24.78 3.65 -7.66
C GLU A 268 -25.22 2.69 -6.56
N LYS A 269 -24.48 1.59 -6.37
CA LYS A 269 -24.83 0.57 -5.37
C LYS A 269 -24.29 0.92 -3.98
N TYR A 270 -23.01 1.28 -3.88
CA TYR A 270 -22.35 1.46 -2.58
C TYR A 270 -22.30 2.92 -2.11
N LYS A 271 -22.80 3.88 -2.92
CA LYS A 271 -22.98 5.29 -2.56
C LYS A 271 -21.68 6.03 -2.21
N TYR A 272 -20.56 5.62 -2.79
CA TYR A 272 -19.32 6.38 -2.67
C TYR A 272 -19.43 7.73 -3.37
N GLN A 273 -18.84 8.76 -2.78
CA GLN A 273 -18.91 10.14 -3.26
C GLN A 273 -17.57 10.64 -3.80
N THR A 274 -16.52 9.87 -3.63
CA THR A 274 -15.16 10.22 -4.06
C THR A 274 -14.43 8.94 -4.46
N ILE A 275 -13.61 9.04 -5.50
CA ILE A 275 -12.69 7.96 -5.91
C ILE A 275 -11.26 8.39 -5.61
N PHE A 276 -10.48 7.48 -5.05
CA PHE A 276 -9.04 7.61 -4.95
C PHE A 276 -8.38 6.46 -5.72
N PHE A 277 -7.72 6.81 -6.84
CA PHE A 277 -6.89 5.87 -7.58
C PHE A 277 -5.58 5.68 -6.83
N ASP A 278 -5.52 4.65 -6.03
CA ASP A 278 -4.39 4.31 -5.16
C ASP A 278 -3.41 3.33 -5.83
N ASP A 279 -3.25 3.46 -7.13
CA ASP A 279 -2.31 2.70 -7.95
C ASP A 279 -0.87 2.85 -7.46
N ASP A 280 0.02 1.93 -7.80
CA ASP A 280 1.47 2.13 -7.62
C ASP A 280 1.97 3.39 -8.36
N THR A 281 1.41 3.64 -9.53
CA THR A 281 1.49 4.89 -10.29
C THR A 281 0.31 4.92 -11.26
N PHE A 282 -0.67 5.74 -10.99
CA PHE A 282 -1.91 5.83 -11.78
C PHE A 282 -1.66 6.28 -13.22
N ASN A 283 -0.88 7.33 -13.40
CA ASN A 283 -0.73 8.02 -14.67
C ASN A 283 0.37 7.42 -15.56
N ILE A 284 0.45 6.11 -15.67
CA ILE A 284 1.35 5.44 -16.62
C ILE A 284 0.77 5.47 -18.02
N GLY A 285 1.17 6.51 -18.78
CA GLY A 285 0.77 6.74 -20.17
C GLY A 285 -0.51 7.57 -20.34
N ASN A 286 -0.48 8.44 -21.36
CA ASN A 286 -1.56 9.39 -21.60
C ASN A 286 -2.90 8.70 -21.90
N LYS A 287 -2.90 7.65 -22.72
CA LYS A 287 -4.15 6.98 -23.12
C LYS A 287 -4.94 6.47 -21.92
N HIS A 288 -4.30 5.69 -21.05
CA HIS A 288 -4.96 5.16 -19.85
C HIS A 288 -5.48 6.29 -18.96
N THR A 289 -4.65 7.32 -18.73
CA THR A 289 -5.05 8.46 -17.89
C THR A 289 -6.27 9.17 -18.48
N VAL A 290 -6.31 9.40 -19.79
CA VAL A 290 -7.46 10.02 -20.47
C VAL A 290 -8.69 9.13 -20.41
N ASP A 291 -8.56 7.81 -20.64
CA ASP A 291 -9.68 6.87 -20.52
C ASP A 291 -10.33 6.94 -19.13
N MET A 292 -9.52 7.05 -18.06
CA MET A 292 -10.03 7.21 -16.67
C MET A 292 -10.69 8.58 -16.47
N CYS A 293 -10.09 9.66 -17.02
CA CYS A 293 -10.69 11.00 -16.97
C CYS A 293 -12.06 11.05 -17.65
N GLU A 294 -12.23 10.39 -18.79
CA GLU A 294 -13.51 10.31 -19.49
C GLU A 294 -14.58 9.62 -18.63
N ILE A 295 -14.22 8.52 -17.93
CA ILE A 295 -15.13 7.86 -17.00
C ILE A 295 -15.51 8.80 -15.85
N MET A 296 -14.53 9.45 -15.22
CA MET A 296 -14.79 10.35 -14.10
C MET A 296 -15.64 11.56 -14.51
N ASN A 297 -15.46 12.07 -15.74
CA ASN A 297 -16.28 13.14 -16.28
C ASN A 297 -17.75 12.74 -16.50
N GLU A 298 -18.02 11.46 -16.81
CA GLU A 298 -19.39 10.95 -16.90
C GLU A 298 -20.08 10.94 -15.53
N PHE A 299 -19.38 10.48 -14.48
CA PHE A 299 -19.94 10.36 -13.13
C PHE A 299 -19.96 11.68 -12.34
N LYS A 300 -19.14 12.65 -12.73
CA LYS A 300 -19.10 14.00 -12.13
C LYS A 300 -18.87 14.03 -10.61
N ILE A 301 -18.06 13.12 -10.10
CA ILE A 301 -17.66 13.11 -8.71
C ILE A 301 -16.19 13.47 -8.55
N PRO A 302 -15.78 14.07 -7.42
CA PRO A 302 -14.38 14.40 -7.17
C PRO A 302 -13.53 13.13 -7.06
N TRP A 303 -12.28 13.24 -7.49
CA TRP A 303 -11.34 12.14 -7.43
C TRP A 303 -9.89 12.58 -7.19
N PHE A 304 -9.04 11.64 -6.81
CA PHE A 304 -7.63 11.81 -6.49
C PHE A 304 -6.82 10.66 -7.05
N ALA A 305 -5.50 10.84 -7.21
CA ALA A 305 -4.65 9.78 -7.72
C ALA A 305 -3.21 9.83 -7.18
N MET A 306 -2.58 8.65 -7.19
CA MET A 306 -1.14 8.51 -6.99
C MET A 306 -0.44 8.64 -8.34
N CYS A 307 0.41 9.65 -8.47
CA CYS A 307 1.00 10.03 -9.75
C CYS A 307 2.52 10.14 -9.69
N ARG A 308 3.09 10.16 -10.88
CA ARG A 308 4.46 10.56 -11.14
C ARG A 308 4.44 11.80 -12.07
N ALA A 309 5.33 12.77 -11.85
CA ALA A 309 5.27 14.05 -12.55
C ALA A 309 5.59 13.95 -14.05
N ASP A 310 6.39 12.98 -14.47
CA ASP A 310 6.98 12.85 -15.80
C ASP A 310 6.41 11.72 -16.67
N SER A 311 5.32 11.07 -16.25
CA SER A 311 4.77 9.90 -16.95
C SER A 311 3.65 10.21 -17.94
N ILE A 312 3.18 11.45 -17.96
CA ILE A 312 2.19 11.97 -18.91
C ILE A 312 2.59 13.36 -19.43
N ARG A 313 1.99 13.77 -20.54
CA ARG A 313 2.18 15.10 -21.10
C ARG A 313 1.58 16.18 -20.20
N LYS A 314 2.11 17.39 -20.28
CA LYS A 314 1.66 18.52 -19.45
C LYS A 314 0.16 18.81 -19.64
N GLU A 315 -0.34 18.72 -20.86
CA GLU A 315 -1.74 18.97 -21.19
C GLU A 315 -2.69 17.96 -20.53
N THR A 316 -2.23 16.74 -20.29
CA THR A 316 -3.04 15.68 -19.65
C THR A 316 -3.41 16.04 -18.21
N TRP A 317 -2.59 16.82 -17.51
CA TRP A 317 -2.94 17.32 -16.18
C TRP A 317 -4.17 18.23 -16.18
N LYS A 318 -4.33 19.03 -17.27
CA LYS A 318 -5.54 19.83 -17.44
C LYS A 318 -6.76 18.94 -17.69
N ILE A 319 -6.63 17.87 -18.46
CA ILE A 319 -7.72 16.90 -18.69
C ILE A 319 -8.11 16.24 -17.36
N MET A 320 -7.14 15.90 -16.51
CA MET A 320 -7.42 15.39 -15.16
C MET A 320 -8.23 16.41 -14.34
N HIS A 321 -7.79 17.67 -14.28
CA HIS A 321 -8.52 18.73 -13.60
C HIS A 321 -9.95 18.87 -14.12
N ASP A 322 -10.12 18.99 -15.44
CA ASP A 322 -11.42 19.23 -16.07
C ASP A 322 -12.40 18.05 -15.85
N SER A 323 -11.88 16.84 -15.60
CA SER A 323 -12.68 15.66 -15.24
C SER A 323 -12.97 15.51 -13.74
N GLY A 324 -12.64 16.53 -12.93
CA GLY A 324 -12.96 16.56 -11.50
C GLY A 324 -11.86 16.10 -10.56
N CYS A 325 -10.61 15.94 -11.04
CA CYS A 325 -9.47 15.66 -10.16
C CYS A 325 -9.22 16.82 -9.21
N GLN A 326 -9.25 16.56 -7.91
CA GLN A 326 -9.05 17.59 -6.89
C GLN A 326 -7.61 17.64 -6.37
N GLY A 327 -6.85 16.60 -6.63
CA GLY A 327 -5.46 16.57 -6.21
C GLY A 327 -4.76 15.26 -6.50
N VAL A 328 -3.44 15.31 -6.42
CA VAL A 328 -2.56 14.17 -6.69
C VAL A 328 -1.48 14.04 -5.63
N LYS A 329 -1.02 12.80 -5.44
CA LYS A 329 0.20 12.52 -4.66
C LYS A 329 1.34 12.24 -5.63
N ILE A 330 2.47 12.88 -5.40
CA ILE A 330 3.68 12.71 -6.21
C ILE A 330 4.83 12.29 -5.29
N GLY A 331 5.36 11.10 -5.56
CA GLY A 331 6.61 10.65 -4.95
C GLY A 331 7.80 11.36 -5.59
N VAL A 332 8.55 12.13 -4.82
CA VAL A 332 9.78 12.81 -5.26
C VAL A 332 11.02 12.14 -4.68
N GLU A 333 10.91 11.76 -3.43
CA GLU A 333 11.86 11.03 -2.57
C GLU A 333 13.02 11.89 -2.07
N SER A 334 13.69 12.65 -2.94
CA SER A 334 14.77 13.58 -2.58
C SER A 334 14.71 14.85 -3.41
N GLY A 335 15.18 15.95 -2.86
CA GLY A 335 15.41 17.22 -3.57
C GLY A 335 16.81 17.35 -4.18
N ASN A 336 17.60 16.28 -4.12
CA ASN A 336 18.90 16.21 -4.75
C ASN A 336 18.85 15.27 -5.95
N GLN A 337 19.21 15.77 -7.14
CA GLN A 337 19.09 15.01 -8.41
C GLN A 337 19.98 13.76 -8.42
N TYR A 338 21.18 13.82 -7.85
CA TYR A 338 22.05 12.65 -7.77
C TYR A 338 21.44 11.54 -6.91
N VAL A 339 20.81 11.89 -5.79
CA VAL A 339 20.10 10.92 -4.93
C VAL A 339 18.95 10.27 -5.68
N VAL A 340 18.13 11.08 -6.37
CA VAL A 340 17.00 10.58 -7.16
C VAL A 340 17.42 9.61 -8.25
N ASP A 341 18.52 9.93 -8.98
CA ASP A 341 18.95 9.16 -10.14
C ASP A 341 19.84 7.97 -9.77
N LYS A 342 20.82 8.18 -8.88
CA LYS A 342 21.90 7.22 -8.66
C LYS A 342 21.71 6.36 -7.42
N ILE A 343 20.99 6.85 -6.42
CA ILE A 343 20.69 6.09 -5.20
C ILE A 343 19.32 5.45 -5.30
N VAL A 344 18.28 6.24 -5.58
CA VAL A 344 16.90 5.75 -5.65
C VAL A 344 16.59 5.00 -6.94
N ASN A 345 17.28 5.31 -8.01
CA ASN A 345 17.00 4.81 -9.37
C ASN A 345 15.59 5.20 -9.84
N LYS A 346 15.18 6.43 -9.56
CA LYS A 346 13.85 6.94 -9.94
C LYS A 346 13.86 7.65 -11.27
N HIS A 347 14.97 8.28 -11.63
CA HIS A 347 15.15 9.05 -12.88
C HIS A 347 14.04 10.09 -13.09
N LEU A 348 13.76 10.89 -12.06
CA LEU A 348 12.77 11.94 -12.06
C LEU A 348 13.51 13.29 -12.12
N ASP A 349 13.31 14.07 -13.19
CA ASP A 349 13.87 15.42 -13.28
C ASP A 349 13.20 16.35 -12.26
N LEU A 350 14.00 16.88 -11.34
CA LEU A 350 13.51 17.71 -10.23
C LEU A 350 13.06 19.10 -10.71
N ASN A 351 13.67 19.66 -11.75
CA ASN A 351 13.26 20.95 -12.30
C ASN A 351 11.93 20.82 -13.03
N TYR A 352 11.80 19.78 -13.86
CA TYR A 352 10.53 19.48 -14.53
C TYR A 352 9.43 19.14 -13.51
N THR A 353 9.77 18.39 -12.45
CA THR A 353 8.82 18.10 -11.36
C THR A 353 8.32 19.38 -10.70
N LYS A 354 9.20 20.33 -10.41
CA LYS A 354 8.84 21.65 -9.88
C LYS A 354 7.87 22.39 -10.82
N GLU A 355 8.17 22.43 -12.11
CA GLU A 355 7.30 23.03 -13.12
C GLU A 355 5.91 22.40 -13.14
N ILE A 356 5.84 21.06 -13.16
CA ILE A 356 4.59 20.30 -13.18
C ILE A 356 3.78 20.52 -11.90
N VAL A 357 4.42 20.52 -10.73
CA VAL A 357 3.73 20.81 -9.47
C VAL A 357 3.11 22.21 -9.48
N GLN A 358 3.86 23.21 -9.96
CA GLN A 358 3.35 24.58 -10.08
C GLN A 358 2.20 24.66 -11.08
N TYR A 359 2.31 23.97 -12.21
CA TYR A 359 1.25 23.90 -13.22
C TYR A 359 -0.03 23.26 -12.66
N ILE A 360 0.07 22.10 -12.00
CA ILE A 360 -1.07 21.42 -11.36
C ILE A 360 -1.75 22.35 -10.34
N LYS A 361 -0.98 23.05 -9.54
CA LYS A 361 -1.51 24.03 -8.57
C LYS A 361 -2.18 25.22 -9.22
N SER A 362 -1.66 25.71 -10.35
CA SER A 362 -2.28 26.81 -11.10
C SER A 362 -3.65 26.44 -11.71
N LEU A 363 -3.89 25.13 -11.92
CA LEU A 363 -5.20 24.59 -12.30
C LEU A 363 -6.17 24.50 -11.12
N GLY A 364 -5.73 24.75 -9.88
CA GLY A 364 -6.56 24.64 -8.67
C GLY A 364 -6.50 23.27 -7.99
N MET A 365 -5.72 22.32 -8.49
CA MET A 365 -5.54 21.01 -7.84
C MET A 365 -4.52 21.06 -6.70
N SER A 366 -4.73 20.23 -5.70
CA SER A 366 -3.77 20.02 -4.61
C SER A 366 -2.66 19.06 -5.01
N VAL A 367 -1.44 19.29 -4.52
CA VAL A 367 -0.31 18.38 -4.71
C VAL A 367 0.29 17.99 -3.37
N HIS A 368 0.27 16.68 -3.07
CA HIS A 368 0.94 16.09 -1.93
C HIS A 368 2.29 15.51 -2.36
N GLY A 369 3.41 16.06 -1.83
CA GLY A 369 4.76 15.57 -2.09
C GLY A 369 5.19 14.54 -1.05
N THR A 370 5.78 13.41 -1.47
CA THR A 370 6.39 12.45 -0.54
C THR A 370 7.90 12.43 -0.68
N PHE A 371 8.58 12.43 0.47
CA PHE A 371 10.04 12.48 0.57
C PHE A 371 10.54 11.43 1.56
N THR A 372 11.72 10.90 1.26
CA THR A 372 12.35 9.83 2.04
C THR A 372 13.76 10.22 2.40
N TYR A 373 14.10 10.18 3.68
CA TYR A 373 15.43 10.51 4.20
C TYR A 373 16.19 9.24 4.62
N GLY A 374 17.53 9.30 4.56
CA GLY A 374 18.42 8.20 4.91
C GLY A 374 18.46 7.10 3.89
N LEU A 375 18.37 7.48 2.68
CA LEU A 375 18.62 6.59 1.55
C LEU A 375 20.09 6.11 1.57
N PRO A 376 20.37 4.89 1.13
CA PRO A 376 21.70 4.30 1.21
C PRO A 376 22.73 5.11 0.40
N GLY A 377 23.66 5.76 1.10
CA GLY A 377 24.64 6.68 0.49
C GLY A 377 24.24 8.15 0.49
N GLU A 378 23.06 8.50 0.96
CA GLU A 378 22.62 9.88 1.14
C GLU A 378 23.42 10.56 2.25
N THR A 379 23.78 11.83 2.05
CA THR A 379 24.50 12.66 3.00
C THR A 379 23.58 13.68 3.67
N LYS A 380 24.02 14.25 4.79
CA LYS A 380 23.31 15.36 5.44
C LYS A 380 23.12 16.56 4.50
N ALA A 381 24.12 16.85 3.64
CA ALA A 381 24.00 17.92 2.64
C ALA A 381 22.85 17.64 1.66
N ASN A 382 22.72 16.41 1.17
CA ASN A 382 21.62 16.02 0.28
C ASN A 382 20.25 16.16 0.96
N MET A 383 20.15 15.82 2.25
CA MET A 383 18.92 15.98 3.02
C MET A 383 18.54 17.46 3.19
N LEU A 384 19.53 18.35 3.41
CA LEU A 384 19.29 19.80 3.47
C LEU A 384 18.85 20.36 2.12
N GLU A 385 19.41 19.88 1.01
CA GLU A 385 18.92 20.21 -0.33
C GLU A 385 17.45 19.76 -0.52
N THR A 386 17.07 18.61 0.02
CA THR A 386 15.69 18.14 0.01
C THR A 386 14.76 19.11 0.77
N LYS A 387 15.17 19.59 1.94
CA LYS A 387 14.41 20.62 2.67
C LYS A 387 14.26 21.91 1.87
N LYS A 388 15.35 22.37 1.26
CA LYS A 388 15.34 23.55 0.39
C LYS A 388 14.38 23.36 -0.79
N TYR A 389 14.46 22.22 -1.48
CA TYR A 389 13.57 21.90 -2.59
C TYR A 389 12.09 21.92 -2.17
N ILE A 390 11.74 21.31 -1.05
CA ILE A 390 10.38 21.31 -0.50
C ILE A 390 9.88 22.74 -0.30
N SER A 391 10.72 23.61 0.29
CA SER A 391 10.37 25.02 0.57
C SER A 391 10.20 25.85 -0.71
N GLU A 392 11.00 25.55 -1.75
CA GLU A 392 10.93 26.25 -3.05
C GLU A 392 9.74 25.81 -3.90
N VAL A 393 9.44 24.50 -3.95
CA VAL A 393 8.34 23.97 -4.76
C VAL A 393 6.98 24.30 -4.16
N LYS A 394 6.90 24.40 -2.83
CA LYS A 394 5.67 24.76 -2.09
C LYS A 394 4.52 23.81 -2.39
N PHE A 395 4.72 22.51 -2.16
CA PHE A 395 3.63 21.53 -2.23
C PHE A 395 2.45 21.95 -1.35
N THR A 396 1.25 21.51 -1.68
CA THR A 396 0.07 21.79 -0.83
C THR A 396 0.21 21.12 0.53
N THR A 397 0.67 19.88 0.53
CA THR A 397 1.02 19.13 1.74
C THR A 397 2.26 18.27 1.46
N VAL A 398 2.97 17.88 2.51
CA VAL A 398 4.20 17.09 2.41
C VAL A 398 4.16 15.94 3.41
N GLN A 399 4.63 14.79 2.97
CA GLN A 399 4.98 13.68 3.86
C GLN A 399 6.49 13.45 3.81
N GLU A 400 7.11 13.44 4.96
CA GLU A 400 8.52 13.16 5.13
C GLU A 400 8.67 11.87 5.97
N SER A 401 9.43 10.93 5.47
CA SER A 401 9.59 9.59 6.05
C SER A 401 11.06 9.19 6.11
N GLY A 402 11.41 8.36 7.08
CA GLY A 402 12.71 7.68 7.10
C GLY A 402 12.68 6.43 6.19
N THR A 403 13.81 6.13 5.58
CA THR A 403 14.01 4.88 4.84
C THR A 403 13.93 3.69 5.80
N ALA A 404 13.39 2.57 5.35
CA ALA A 404 13.40 1.30 6.07
C ALA A 404 13.81 0.15 5.14
N GLU A 405 14.65 -0.73 5.66
CA GLU A 405 15.02 -1.98 5.00
C GLU A 405 13.88 -2.99 5.18
N ILE A 406 13.07 -3.13 4.13
CA ILE A 406 11.93 -4.02 4.16
C ILE A 406 12.19 -5.19 3.23
N GLU A 407 12.01 -6.39 3.75
CA GLU A 407 12.18 -7.61 2.98
C GLU A 407 11.31 -7.59 1.72
N GLY A 408 11.90 -8.01 0.60
CA GLY A 408 11.28 -7.94 -0.71
C GLY A 408 11.60 -6.66 -1.49
N ALA A 409 12.14 -5.59 -0.85
CA ALA A 409 12.67 -4.44 -1.56
C ALA A 409 14.12 -4.66 -2.00
N PRO A 410 14.58 -4.02 -3.10
CA PRO A 410 15.99 -4.06 -3.49
C PRO A 410 16.94 -3.64 -2.37
N LEU A 411 16.57 -2.61 -1.62
CA LEU A 411 17.34 -2.10 -0.49
C LEU A 411 17.71 -3.19 0.53
N TYR A 412 16.78 -4.08 0.84
CA TYR A 412 17.03 -5.18 1.78
C TYR A 412 18.09 -6.17 1.28
N ASN A 413 18.19 -6.31 -0.04
CA ASN A 413 19.13 -7.23 -0.67
C ASN A 413 20.52 -6.61 -0.92
N LEU A 414 20.67 -5.31 -0.72
CA LEU A 414 21.89 -4.57 -1.01
C LEU A 414 23.12 -5.10 -0.27
N ASN A 415 22.92 -5.65 0.95
CA ASN A 415 23.96 -6.32 1.75
C ASN A 415 24.32 -7.73 1.28
N LYS A 416 23.51 -8.32 0.41
CA LYS A 416 23.59 -9.75 0.12
C LYS A 416 24.09 -10.06 -1.28
N LYS A 417 23.97 -9.09 -2.19
CA LYS A 417 24.38 -9.23 -3.59
C LYS A 417 24.73 -7.89 -4.20
N ASP A 418 25.59 -7.90 -5.20
CA ASP A 418 25.88 -6.72 -6.01
C ASP A 418 24.64 -6.34 -6.81
N LEU A 419 24.25 -5.07 -6.68
CA LEU A 419 23.10 -4.51 -7.37
C LEU A 419 23.58 -3.43 -8.33
N SER A 420 24.05 -3.85 -9.51
CA SER A 420 24.56 -2.96 -10.57
C SER A 420 23.55 -1.88 -10.99
N VAL A 421 22.26 -2.12 -10.75
CA VAL A 421 21.15 -1.17 -11.02
C VAL A 421 21.17 0.03 -10.06
N TYR A 422 21.90 -0.06 -8.93
CA TYR A 422 21.98 1.01 -7.91
C TYR A 422 23.46 1.36 -7.61
N PRO A 423 24.18 1.92 -8.59
CA PRO A 423 25.64 2.02 -8.52
C PRO A 423 26.17 2.96 -7.42
N ALA A 424 25.35 3.85 -6.92
CA ALA A 424 25.71 4.80 -5.86
C ALA A 424 25.13 4.44 -4.48
N ALA A 425 24.33 3.39 -4.39
CA ALA A 425 23.79 2.96 -3.10
C ALA A 425 24.88 2.30 -2.25
N LYS A 426 25.08 2.80 -1.03
CA LYS A 426 26.10 2.33 -0.08
C LYS A 426 25.48 2.08 1.29
N ILE A 427 25.69 0.90 1.83
CA ILE A 427 25.10 0.50 3.12
C ILE A 427 25.89 1.01 4.33
N ASP A 428 27.15 1.27 4.19
CA ASP A 428 28.04 1.74 5.24
C ASP A 428 27.92 3.23 5.55
N SER A 429 26.97 3.93 4.91
CA SER A 429 26.75 5.34 5.22
C SER A 429 26.20 5.48 6.64
N GLU A 430 26.57 6.58 7.30
CA GLU A 430 26.09 6.93 8.64
C GLU A 430 24.55 6.89 8.75
N TYR A 431 23.86 7.16 7.65
CA TYR A 431 22.39 7.27 7.57
C TYR A 431 21.70 5.94 7.35
N THR A 432 22.29 5.01 6.63
CA THR A 432 21.72 3.68 6.39
C THR A 432 21.57 2.87 7.67
N ARG A 433 22.44 3.08 8.66
CA ARG A 433 22.37 2.43 9.97
C ARG A 433 21.14 2.81 10.80
N HIS A 434 20.41 3.83 10.37
CA HIS A 434 19.23 4.34 11.05
C HIS A 434 17.94 4.11 10.24
N ALA A 435 18.04 3.41 9.12
CA ALA A 435 16.94 3.14 8.20
C ALA A 435 15.87 2.18 8.76
N ASP A 436 16.10 1.58 9.91
CA ASP A 436 15.16 0.68 10.62
C ASP A 436 13.96 1.39 11.29
N GLY A 437 13.78 2.69 11.04
CA GLY A 437 12.76 3.51 11.69
C GLY A 437 13.07 3.81 13.16
N SER A 438 14.33 3.71 13.56
CA SER A 438 14.79 3.96 14.92
C SER A 438 14.50 5.39 15.39
N LYS A 439 14.51 5.58 16.71
CA LYS A 439 14.35 6.90 17.32
C LYS A 439 15.36 7.93 16.81
N LYS A 440 16.59 7.50 16.54
CA LYS A 440 17.68 8.34 16.01
C LYS A 440 17.34 8.95 14.64
N TRP A 441 16.60 8.21 13.81
CA TRP A 441 16.11 8.68 12.52
C TRP A 441 15.12 9.82 12.67
N MET A 442 14.12 9.62 13.53
CA MET A 442 13.14 10.67 13.82
C MET A 442 13.79 11.91 14.43
N ASP A 443 14.74 11.71 15.37
CA ASP A 443 15.50 12.80 15.98
C ASP A 443 16.33 13.57 14.91
N LEU A 444 16.92 12.88 13.92
CA LEU A 444 17.63 13.52 12.82
C LEU A 444 16.70 14.33 11.92
N VAL A 445 15.58 13.74 11.47
CA VAL A 445 14.59 14.45 10.64
C VAL A 445 14.02 15.65 11.37
N GLU A 446 13.67 15.52 12.64
CA GLU A 446 13.21 16.63 13.48
C GLU A 446 14.27 17.73 13.61
N SER A 447 15.57 17.37 13.77
CA SER A 447 16.66 18.33 13.81
C SER A 447 16.87 19.10 12.51
N LEU A 448 16.49 18.51 11.38
CA LEU A 448 16.54 19.14 10.06
C LEU A 448 15.30 20.02 9.79
N GLN A 449 14.18 19.72 10.43
CA GLN A 449 12.94 20.51 10.31
C GLN A 449 13.01 21.85 11.08
N ASN A 450 13.81 21.91 12.14
CA ASN A 450 13.96 23.09 13.01
C ASN A 450 15.06 24.08 12.54
N LYS A 451 15.61 23.88 11.37
CA LYS A 451 16.59 24.76 10.71
C LYS A 451 16.05 25.34 9.43
#